data_6f2af3047b0b395517031c7a85071834
#
_entry.id   6f2af3047b0b395517031c7a85071834
#
_cell.length_a   1.000
_cell.length_b   1.000
_cell.length_c   1.000
_cell.angle_alpha   90.00
_cell.angle_beta   90.00
_cell.angle_gamma   90.00
#
_symmetry.space_group_name_H-M   'P 1'
#
loop_
_entity.id
_entity.type
_entity.pdbx_description
1 polymer ?
#
loop_
_entity_poly.entity_id
_entity_poly.type
_entity_poly.pdbx_seq_one_letter_code
_entity_poly.pdbx_strand_id
1 'polypeptide(L)'
;MLYATLNNGVKMPILGYGTYQIPNSEAQRCVEDALSVGYRLIDTAQAYANEQAIGEALKSAMKGGIKRDDLFIETKLWISHANEKDALKAFDTSLKKLGLDYIDLYVIHQPYNDSYGAWRAMSKLYKEGKIRAIGVSNFYADKITDFCTFNDIKPAVNQIELHPFFQKVDEQKINNDLSVAVQSWASFAEGQNGIFKNEILSQIGKKYGKTPAQVILRWLIERNVIVIPKTTSIERMRENFAVFDFALSADDKAKIATLDTNKTLFIDHRDPKSVSFLASIKA
;
A
#
# COMPACT_ATOMS: atom_id res chain seq x y z
N MET A 1 15.82 7.30 5.33
CA MET A 1 14.46 7.00 4.79
C MET A 1 13.58 8.22 4.94
N LEU A 2 12.72 8.54 3.97
CA LEU A 2 11.73 9.60 4.07
C LEU A 2 10.41 9.03 4.65
N TYR A 3 9.62 9.90 5.27
CA TYR A 3 8.35 9.54 5.89
C TYR A 3 7.23 10.47 5.41
N ALA A 4 6.06 9.89 5.15
CA ALA A 4 4.81 10.63 5.05
C ALA A 4 4.25 10.83 6.46
N THR A 5 3.77 12.03 6.77
CA THR A 5 3.07 12.29 8.05
C THR A 5 1.57 12.15 7.79
N LEU A 6 0.95 11.17 8.44
CA LEU A 6 -0.47 10.91 8.33
C LEU A 6 -1.30 11.98 9.08
N ASN A 7 -2.60 12.07 8.80
CA ASN A 7 -3.49 13.09 9.38
C ASN A 7 -3.63 13.01 10.91
N ASN A 8 -3.25 11.89 11.51
CA ASN A 8 -3.21 11.68 12.96
C ASN A 8 -1.80 11.85 13.57
N GLY A 9 -0.83 12.34 12.80
CA GLY A 9 0.55 12.59 13.23
C GLY A 9 1.49 11.37 13.15
N VAL A 10 0.98 10.18 12.85
CA VAL A 10 1.81 8.98 12.68
C VAL A 10 2.71 9.14 11.45
N LYS A 11 3.99 8.81 11.61
CA LYS A 11 4.97 8.81 10.51
C LYS A 11 5.03 7.44 9.86
N MET A 12 4.71 7.37 8.57
CA MET A 12 4.73 6.17 7.76
C MET A 12 5.89 6.23 6.76
N PRO A 13 6.76 5.20 6.65
CA PRO A 13 7.81 5.19 5.63
C PRO A 13 7.21 5.38 4.24
N ILE A 14 7.78 6.27 3.41
CA ILE A 14 7.25 6.56 2.07
C ILE A 14 7.53 5.43 1.07
N LEU A 15 8.48 4.56 1.38
CA LEU A 15 8.83 3.37 0.62
C LEU A 15 8.72 2.15 1.52
N GLY A 16 7.84 1.23 1.14
CA GLY A 16 7.62 -0.06 1.80
C GLY A 16 7.83 -1.24 0.88
N TYR A 17 7.52 -2.42 1.39
CA TYR A 17 7.62 -3.69 0.69
C TYR A 17 6.25 -4.37 0.65
N GLY A 18 5.71 -4.57 -0.56
CA GLY A 18 4.45 -5.26 -0.79
C GLY A 18 4.62 -6.77 -0.86
N THR A 19 3.64 -7.51 -0.35
CA THR A 19 3.69 -8.99 -0.29
C THR A 19 2.60 -9.68 -1.11
N TYR A 20 1.82 -8.95 -1.88
CA TYR A 20 0.82 -9.53 -2.77
C TYR A 20 1.44 -10.51 -3.77
N GLN A 21 0.79 -11.66 -4.01
CA GLN A 21 1.27 -12.75 -4.89
C GLN A 21 2.62 -13.37 -4.47
N ILE A 22 3.06 -13.20 -3.22
CA ILE A 22 4.17 -13.98 -2.68
C ILE A 22 3.55 -15.19 -1.96
N PRO A 23 3.85 -16.42 -2.40
CA PRO A 23 3.30 -17.61 -1.77
C PRO A 23 3.79 -17.72 -0.32
N ASN A 24 2.97 -18.30 0.55
CA ASN A 24 3.29 -18.42 1.98
C ASN A 24 4.64 -19.10 2.23
N SER A 25 5.03 -20.07 1.38
CA SER A 25 6.32 -20.77 1.45
C SER A 25 7.56 -19.88 1.23
N GLU A 26 7.40 -18.75 0.55
CA GLU A 26 8.50 -17.81 0.26
C GLU A 26 8.41 -16.51 1.05
N ALA A 27 7.24 -16.22 1.63
CA ALA A 27 6.96 -14.91 2.22
C ALA A 27 7.89 -14.59 3.39
N GLN A 28 8.23 -15.57 4.24
CA GLN A 28 9.17 -15.39 5.34
C GLN A 28 10.53 -14.91 4.81
N ARG A 29 11.15 -15.67 3.91
CA ARG A 29 12.45 -15.31 3.31
C ARG A 29 12.41 -13.93 2.66
N CYS A 30 11.38 -13.67 1.85
CA CYS A 30 11.27 -12.40 1.14
C CYS A 30 11.18 -11.19 2.09
N VAL A 31 10.45 -11.31 3.20
CA VAL A 31 10.34 -10.24 4.19
C VAL A 31 11.64 -10.09 4.98
N GLU A 32 12.33 -11.17 5.35
CA GLU A 32 13.66 -11.12 5.98
C GLU A 32 14.68 -10.44 5.07
N ASP A 33 14.69 -10.76 3.76
CA ASP A 33 15.52 -10.11 2.75
C ASP A 33 15.21 -8.60 2.67
N ALA A 34 13.92 -8.22 2.59
CA ALA A 34 13.52 -6.82 2.54
C ALA A 34 13.95 -6.04 3.80
N LEU A 35 13.76 -6.62 5.00
CA LEU A 35 14.19 -6.02 6.25
C LEU A 35 15.72 -5.86 6.32
N SER A 36 16.48 -6.84 5.79
CA SER A 36 17.94 -6.78 5.70
C SER A 36 18.44 -5.67 4.78
N VAL A 37 17.71 -5.38 3.70
CA VAL A 37 18.00 -4.25 2.78
C VAL A 37 17.72 -2.89 3.44
N GLY A 38 16.83 -2.84 4.42
CA GLY A 38 16.49 -1.60 5.13
C GLY A 38 15.02 -1.19 5.06
N TYR A 39 14.15 -1.97 4.42
CA TYR A 39 12.72 -1.74 4.47
C TYR A 39 12.22 -1.82 5.90
N ARG A 40 11.23 -0.98 6.23
CA ARG A 40 10.59 -0.96 7.56
C ARG A 40 9.07 -0.94 7.48
N LEU A 41 8.49 -0.58 6.35
CA LEU A 41 7.07 -0.73 6.03
C LEU A 41 6.87 -2.06 5.29
N ILE A 42 6.05 -2.94 5.83
CA ILE A 42 5.61 -4.22 5.21
C ILE A 42 4.11 -4.16 5.01
N ASP A 43 3.67 -4.29 3.77
CA ASP A 43 2.27 -4.34 3.37
C ASP A 43 1.85 -5.78 3.09
N THR A 44 0.83 -6.23 3.80
CA THR A 44 0.16 -7.52 3.58
C THR A 44 -1.37 -7.36 3.62
N ALA A 45 -2.09 -8.45 3.57
CA ALA A 45 -3.55 -8.49 3.72
C ALA A 45 -4.03 -9.89 4.11
N GLN A 46 -5.20 -9.95 4.76
CA GLN A 46 -5.89 -11.19 5.06
C GLN A 46 -6.07 -12.08 3.82
N ALA A 47 -6.47 -11.47 2.69
CA ALA A 47 -6.69 -12.17 1.42
C ALA A 47 -5.42 -12.72 0.74
N TYR A 48 -4.22 -12.31 1.18
CA TYR A 48 -2.96 -12.82 0.59
C TYR A 48 -2.55 -14.17 1.14
N ALA A 49 -3.17 -14.61 2.23
CA ALA A 49 -2.93 -15.90 2.89
C ALA A 49 -1.46 -16.13 3.30
N ASN A 50 -0.69 -15.07 3.50
CA ASN A 50 0.74 -15.14 3.87
C ASN A 50 1.09 -14.44 5.20
N GLU A 51 0.10 -13.93 5.95
CA GLU A 51 0.31 -13.23 7.22
C GLU A 51 1.10 -14.07 8.24
N GLN A 52 0.90 -15.39 8.27
CA GLN A 52 1.60 -16.28 9.21
C GLN A 52 3.11 -16.30 8.94
N ALA A 53 3.53 -16.47 7.68
CA ALA A 53 4.94 -16.47 7.30
C ALA A 53 5.59 -15.09 7.50
N ILE A 54 4.82 -14.01 7.29
CA ILE A 54 5.28 -12.66 7.59
C ILE A 54 5.50 -12.51 9.11
N GLY A 55 4.60 -13.02 9.94
CA GLY A 55 4.75 -13.03 11.40
C GLY A 55 6.04 -13.72 11.85
N GLU A 56 6.39 -14.86 11.25
CA GLU A 56 7.65 -15.56 11.55
C GLU A 56 8.88 -14.72 11.11
N ALA A 57 8.82 -14.02 9.96
CA ALA A 57 9.87 -13.11 9.55
C ALA A 57 10.04 -11.93 10.52
N LEU A 58 8.95 -11.32 10.97
CA LEU A 58 8.98 -10.23 11.94
C LEU A 58 9.57 -10.68 13.27
N LYS A 59 9.17 -11.85 13.75
CA LYS A 59 9.70 -12.47 14.97
C LYS A 59 11.21 -12.72 14.86
N SER A 60 11.66 -13.27 13.72
CA SER A 60 13.08 -13.48 13.42
C SER A 60 13.85 -12.16 13.43
N ALA A 61 13.34 -11.13 12.74
CA ALA A 61 13.96 -9.82 12.66
C ALA A 61 14.06 -9.12 14.03
N MET A 62 13.01 -9.22 14.85
CA MET A 62 13.00 -8.67 16.20
C MET A 62 14.01 -9.39 17.13
N LYS A 63 14.15 -10.71 17.00
CA LYS A 63 15.21 -11.45 17.70
C LYS A 63 16.61 -11.04 17.23
N GLY A 64 16.74 -10.65 15.96
CA GLY A 64 17.96 -10.13 15.36
C GLY A 64 18.29 -8.67 15.72
N GLY A 65 17.47 -8.03 16.56
CA GLY A 65 17.72 -6.68 17.11
C GLY A 65 16.93 -5.53 16.46
N ILE A 66 16.07 -5.78 15.47
CA ILE A 66 15.14 -4.76 14.97
C ILE A 66 14.06 -4.55 16.04
N LYS A 67 13.86 -3.30 16.47
CA LYS A 67 12.80 -2.98 17.44
C LYS A 67 11.43 -2.97 16.76
N ARG A 68 10.37 -3.37 17.50
CA ARG A 68 8.99 -3.29 17.00
C ARG A 68 8.62 -1.87 16.56
N ASP A 69 9.07 -0.86 17.26
CA ASP A 69 8.81 0.55 16.97
C ASP A 69 9.52 1.06 15.71
N ASP A 70 10.55 0.35 15.23
CA ASP A 70 11.20 0.66 13.95
C ASP A 70 10.42 0.10 12.77
N LEU A 71 9.46 -0.80 13.01
CA LEU A 71 8.65 -1.45 11.99
C LEU A 71 7.30 -0.74 11.83
N PHE A 72 6.82 -0.69 10.59
CA PHE A 72 5.49 -0.24 10.24
C PHE A 72 4.77 -1.38 9.50
N ILE A 73 3.81 -2.01 10.14
CA ILE A 73 3.12 -3.19 9.61
C ILE A 73 1.69 -2.82 9.22
N GLU A 74 1.40 -3.05 7.94
CA GLU A 74 0.08 -2.83 7.34
C GLU A 74 -0.55 -4.16 6.97
N THR A 75 -1.82 -4.35 7.35
CA THR A 75 -2.67 -5.42 6.84
C THR A 75 -4.08 -4.93 6.56
N LYS A 76 -4.91 -5.77 5.89
CA LYS A 76 -6.18 -5.32 5.33
C LYS A 76 -7.30 -6.29 5.64
N LEU A 77 -8.46 -5.74 6.03
CA LEU A 77 -9.72 -6.43 6.23
C LEU A 77 -10.36 -6.81 4.90
N TRP A 78 -10.59 -8.10 4.67
CA TRP A 78 -11.28 -8.55 3.46
C TRP A 78 -12.78 -8.28 3.50
N ILE A 79 -13.39 -8.11 2.33
CA ILE A 79 -14.79 -7.71 2.18
C ILE A 79 -15.80 -8.68 2.81
N SER A 80 -15.48 -9.99 2.86
CA SER A 80 -16.36 -10.98 3.51
C SER A 80 -16.53 -10.75 5.01
N HIS A 81 -15.58 -10.04 5.63
CA HIS A 81 -15.60 -9.69 7.05
C HIS A 81 -15.89 -8.20 7.31
N ALA A 82 -16.22 -7.43 6.25
CA ALA A 82 -16.47 -6.01 6.34
C ALA A 82 -17.87 -5.73 6.93
N ASN A 83 -18.02 -5.98 8.22
CA ASN A 83 -19.12 -5.55 9.09
C ASN A 83 -18.57 -5.38 10.51
N GLU A 84 -19.33 -4.76 11.40
CA GLU A 84 -18.83 -4.38 12.73
C GLU A 84 -18.40 -5.58 13.59
N LYS A 85 -19.18 -6.66 13.56
CA LYS A 85 -18.91 -7.86 14.38
C LYS A 85 -17.73 -8.69 13.86
N ASP A 86 -17.71 -8.93 12.57
CA ASP A 86 -16.71 -9.85 11.99
C ASP A 86 -15.36 -9.14 11.75
N ALA A 87 -15.36 -7.81 11.58
CA ALA A 87 -14.14 -7.01 11.51
C ALA A 87 -13.28 -7.13 12.78
N LEU A 88 -13.89 -7.18 13.96
CA LEU A 88 -13.17 -7.40 15.23
C LEU A 88 -12.48 -8.76 15.26
N LYS A 89 -13.19 -9.83 14.86
CA LYS A 89 -12.63 -11.19 14.83
C LYS A 89 -11.54 -11.34 13.77
N ALA A 90 -11.74 -10.70 12.60
CA ALA A 90 -10.76 -10.70 11.52
C ALA A 90 -9.48 -10.00 11.95
N PHE A 91 -9.59 -8.88 12.65
CA PHE A 91 -8.45 -8.17 13.23
C PHE A 91 -7.67 -9.05 14.23
N ASP A 92 -8.36 -9.67 15.19
CA ASP A 92 -7.71 -10.56 16.18
C ASP A 92 -7.00 -11.74 15.49
N THR A 93 -7.58 -12.25 14.39
CA THR A 93 -6.97 -13.33 13.59
C THR A 93 -5.70 -12.86 12.91
N SER A 94 -5.71 -11.69 12.26
CA SER A 94 -4.52 -11.10 11.61
C SER A 94 -3.45 -10.77 12.63
N LEU A 95 -3.82 -10.17 13.77
CA LEU A 95 -2.90 -9.84 14.86
C LEU A 95 -2.18 -11.08 15.38
N LYS A 96 -2.93 -12.18 15.58
CA LYS A 96 -2.38 -13.48 16.01
C LYS A 96 -1.45 -14.10 14.97
N LYS A 97 -1.82 -14.09 13.68
CA LYS A 97 -0.97 -14.62 12.59
C LYS A 97 0.33 -13.84 12.47
N LEU A 98 0.26 -12.51 12.59
CA LEU A 98 1.43 -11.64 12.54
C LEU A 98 2.28 -11.70 13.82
N GLY A 99 1.74 -12.26 14.91
CA GLY A 99 2.45 -12.38 16.20
C GLY A 99 2.77 -11.02 16.83
N LEU A 100 1.87 -10.06 16.72
CA LEU A 100 2.04 -8.68 17.15
C LEU A 100 1.01 -8.29 18.23
N ASP A 101 1.33 -7.27 19.03
CA ASP A 101 0.44 -6.70 20.05
C ASP A 101 -0.43 -5.56 19.47
N TYR A 102 0.02 -4.92 18.39
CA TYR A 102 -0.68 -3.87 17.67
C TYR A 102 -0.32 -3.87 16.18
N ILE A 103 -1.18 -3.26 15.34
CA ILE A 103 -0.97 -3.03 13.91
C ILE A 103 -0.73 -1.53 13.67
N ASP A 104 0.21 -1.17 12.80
CA ASP A 104 0.50 0.24 12.50
C ASP A 104 -0.57 0.86 11.59
N LEU A 105 -1.01 0.12 10.56
CA LEU A 105 -2.09 0.54 9.67
C LEU A 105 -3.01 -0.64 9.35
N TYR A 106 -4.29 -0.50 9.67
CA TYR A 106 -5.32 -1.47 9.29
C TYR A 106 -6.26 -0.86 8.26
N VAL A 107 -6.48 -1.54 7.13
CA VAL A 107 -7.12 -1.00 5.93
C VAL A 107 -8.37 -1.79 5.57
N ILE A 108 -9.48 -1.14 5.25
CA ILE A 108 -10.60 -1.77 4.52
C ILE A 108 -10.11 -2.03 3.10
N HIS A 109 -9.98 -3.31 2.70
CA HIS A 109 -9.30 -3.71 1.46
C HIS A 109 -10.09 -3.34 0.20
N GLN A 110 -11.43 -3.36 0.27
CA GLN A 110 -12.30 -3.10 -0.87
C GLN A 110 -13.48 -2.21 -0.44
N PRO A 111 -14.00 -1.34 -1.31
CA PRO A 111 -15.02 -0.35 -0.97
C PRO A 111 -16.45 -0.94 -0.93
N TYR A 112 -16.60 -2.21 -0.60
CA TYR A 112 -17.85 -2.93 -0.67
C TYR A 112 -18.31 -3.47 0.68
N ASN A 113 -19.55 -4.00 0.72
CA ASN A 113 -20.20 -4.52 1.91
C ASN A 113 -20.43 -3.41 2.96
N ASP A 114 -20.56 -3.73 4.25
CA ASP A 114 -20.80 -2.77 5.33
C ASP A 114 -19.50 -2.08 5.76
N SER A 115 -18.95 -1.23 4.88
CA SER A 115 -17.74 -0.45 5.17
C SER A 115 -17.89 0.45 6.40
N TYR A 116 -19.09 0.98 6.66
CA TYR A 116 -19.36 1.82 7.84
C TYR A 116 -19.35 1.02 9.14
N GLY A 117 -19.93 -0.20 9.15
CA GLY A 117 -19.84 -1.10 10.29
C GLY A 117 -18.39 -1.54 10.56
N ALA A 118 -17.67 -1.92 9.53
CA ALA A 118 -16.24 -2.22 9.64
C ALA A 118 -15.45 -1.03 10.21
N TRP A 119 -15.77 0.19 9.75
CA TRP A 119 -15.09 1.40 10.23
C TRP A 119 -15.36 1.70 11.70
N ARG A 120 -16.58 1.46 12.18
CA ARG A 120 -16.89 1.59 13.62
C ARG A 120 -16.06 0.61 14.45
N ALA A 121 -15.92 -0.65 14.01
CA ALA A 121 -15.06 -1.63 14.66
C ALA A 121 -13.58 -1.18 14.67
N MET A 122 -13.06 -0.73 13.52
CA MET A 122 -11.68 -0.25 13.39
C MET A 122 -11.44 1.01 14.23
N SER A 123 -12.40 1.93 14.27
CA SER A 123 -12.35 3.13 15.11
C SER A 123 -12.32 2.80 16.62
N LYS A 124 -13.02 1.75 17.03
CA LYS A 124 -12.93 1.23 18.41
C LYS A 124 -11.53 0.70 18.71
N LEU A 125 -11.01 -0.17 17.86
CA LEU A 125 -9.65 -0.72 18.00
C LEU A 125 -8.56 0.36 17.98
N TYR A 126 -8.73 1.40 17.17
CA TYR A 126 -7.86 2.57 17.15
C TYR A 126 -7.88 3.34 18.49
N LYS A 127 -9.07 3.60 19.06
CA LYS A 127 -9.22 4.25 20.37
C LYS A 127 -8.65 3.39 21.51
N GLU A 128 -8.67 2.07 21.38
CA GLU A 128 -8.07 1.12 22.33
C GLU A 128 -6.53 1.01 22.18
N GLY A 129 -5.93 1.68 21.19
CA GLY A 129 -4.49 1.64 20.93
C GLY A 129 -4.00 0.35 20.26
N LYS A 130 -4.90 -0.52 19.80
CA LYS A 130 -4.54 -1.75 19.07
C LYS A 130 -4.16 -1.49 17.61
N ILE A 131 -4.55 -0.34 17.07
CA ILE A 131 -4.22 0.13 15.72
C ILE A 131 -3.71 1.56 15.84
N ARG A 132 -2.58 1.88 15.20
CA ARG A 132 -2.00 3.23 15.22
C ARG A 132 -2.62 4.16 14.17
N ALA A 133 -3.05 3.62 13.04
CA ALA A 133 -3.75 4.34 11.99
C ALA A 133 -4.75 3.42 11.27
N ILE A 134 -5.88 3.96 10.84
CA ILE A 134 -6.88 3.23 10.06
C ILE A 134 -7.02 3.85 8.68
N GLY A 135 -7.19 3.00 7.67
CA GLY A 135 -7.24 3.41 6.27
C GLY A 135 -8.25 2.64 5.44
N VAL A 136 -8.32 3.01 4.18
CA VAL A 136 -9.20 2.38 3.18
C VAL A 136 -8.39 2.08 1.92
N SER A 137 -8.93 1.24 1.05
CA SER A 137 -8.35 0.96 -0.25
C SER A 137 -9.42 0.96 -1.34
N ASN A 138 -9.08 1.51 -2.51
CA ASN A 138 -9.94 1.60 -3.68
C ASN A 138 -11.19 2.46 -3.49
N PHE A 139 -11.19 3.38 -2.53
CA PHE A 139 -12.25 4.35 -2.36
C PHE A 139 -12.06 5.48 -3.38
N TYR A 140 -12.91 5.55 -4.39
CA TYR A 140 -12.90 6.62 -5.39
C TYR A 140 -13.38 7.95 -4.81
N ALA A 141 -13.30 9.01 -5.59
CA ALA A 141 -13.51 10.39 -5.15
C ALA A 141 -14.83 10.61 -4.37
N ASP A 142 -15.92 10.08 -4.88
CA ASP A 142 -17.25 10.14 -4.25
C ASP A 142 -17.27 9.38 -2.92
N LYS A 143 -16.76 8.14 -2.93
CA LYS A 143 -16.76 7.27 -1.75
C LYS A 143 -15.85 7.77 -0.65
N ILE A 144 -14.64 8.26 -0.98
CA ILE A 144 -13.71 8.78 0.04
C ILE A 144 -14.25 10.10 0.63
N THR A 145 -14.90 10.94 -0.18
CA THR A 145 -15.50 12.18 0.29
C THR A 145 -16.66 11.89 1.24
N ASP A 146 -17.59 11.00 0.84
CA ASP A 146 -18.69 10.53 1.67
C ASP A 146 -18.17 10.00 3.01
N PHE A 147 -17.16 9.13 2.94
CA PHE A 147 -16.61 8.47 4.13
C PHE A 147 -15.91 9.44 5.08
N CYS A 148 -15.20 10.43 4.57
CA CYS A 148 -14.58 11.49 5.38
C CYS A 148 -15.58 12.49 5.96
N THR A 149 -16.75 12.66 5.30
CA THR A 149 -17.79 13.60 5.73
C THR A 149 -18.60 13.05 6.91
N PHE A 150 -18.89 11.74 6.91
CA PHE A 150 -19.83 11.13 7.86
C PHE A 150 -19.14 10.30 8.94
N ASN A 151 -17.83 10.30 9.04
CA ASN A 151 -17.08 9.65 10.11
C ASN A 151 -16.20 10.65 10.88
N ASP A 152 -16.24 10.59 12.21
CA ASP A 152 -15.41 11.44 13.10
C ASP A 152 -13.91 11.20 12.90
N ILE A 153 -13.51 9.92 12.74
CA ILE A 153 -12.14 9.52 12.44
C ILE A 153 -12.03 9.33 10.94
N LYS A 154 -11.28 10.22 10.27
CA LYS A 154 -11.02 10.13 8.84
C LYS A 154 -10.00 9.03 8.53
N PRO A 155 -10.08 8.37 7.36
CA PRO A 155 -9.00 7.51 6.89
C PRO A 155 -7.66 8.25 6.88
N ALA A 156 -6.61 7.61 7.38
CA ALA A 156 -5.27 8.16 7.33
C ALA A 156 -4.62 7.91 5.96
N VAL A 157 -5.00 6.81 5.30
CA VAL A 157 -4.47 6.38 4.00
C VAL A 157 -5.63 5.88 3.12
N ASN A 158 -5.55 6.18 1.83
CA ASN A 158 -6.31 5.51 0.77
C ASN A 158 -5.32 4.84 -0.18
N GLN A 159 -5.31 3.50 -0.21
CA GLN A 159 -4.43 2.72 -1.09
C GLN A 159 -5.15 2.48 -2.42
N ILE A 160 -4.63 3.05 -3.52
CA ILE A 160 -5.27 3.03 -4.84
C ILE A 160 -4.34 2.54 -5.94
N GLU A 161 -4.89 2.02 -7.05
CA GLU A 161 -4.13 1.81 -8.27
C GLU A 161 -3.52 3.13 -8.72
N LEU A 162 -2.18 3.18 -8.83
CA LEU A 162 -1.50 4.37 -9.31
C LEU A 162 -0.13 4.01 -9.89
N HIS A 163 0.06 4.30 -11.17
CA HIS A 163 1.27 4.03 -11.93
C HIS A 163 1.34 4.98 -13.15
N PRO A 164 2.44 5.03 -13.92
CA PRO A 164 2.60 5.97 -15.03
C PRO A 164 1.48 5.92 -16.09
N PHE A 165 0.82 4.77 -16.30
CA PHE A 165 -0.27 4.63 -17.26
C PHE A 165 -1.66 4.94 -16.67
N PHE A 166 -1.75 5.11 -15.34
CA PHE A 166 -2.97 5.49 -14.64
C PHE A 166 -2.62 6.36 -13.43
N GLN A 167 -2.53 7.67 -13.67
CA GLN A 167 -1.84 8.60 -12.76
C GLN A 167 -2.73 9.17 -11.65
N LYS A 168 -4.05 9.03 -11.77
CA LYS A 168 -5.01 9.39 -10.71
C LYS A 168 -4.79 10.80 -10.13
N VAL A 169 -4.52 11.79 -10.99
CA VAL A 169 -4.15 13.15 -10.55
C VAL A 169 -5.27 13.78 -9.75
N ASP A 170 -6.51 13.71 -10.25
CA ASP A 170 -7.67 14.31 -9.59
C ASP A 170 -8.04 13.57 -8.30
N GLU A 171 -8.00 12.22 -8.30
CA GLU A 171 -8.24 11.44 -7.09
C GLU A 171 -7.18 11.71 -6.03
N GLN A 172 -5.90 11.85 -6.41
CA GLN A 172 -4.85 12.24 -5.48
C GLN A 172 -5.11 13.62 -4.89
N LYS A 173 -5.51 14.58 -5.72
CA LYS A 173 -5.86 15.94 -5.24
C LYS A 173 -6.99 15.88 -4.22
N ILE A 174 -8.07 15.15 -4.50
CA ILE A 174 -9.21 15.01 -3.59
C ILE A 174 -8.77 14.38 -2.26
N ASN A 175 -7.97 13.31 -2.29
CA ASN A 175 -7.44 12.69 -1.07
C ASN A 175 -6.60 13.70 -0.27
N ASN A 176 -5.73 14.47 -0.92
CA ASN A 176 -4.90 15.49 -0.27
C ASN A 176 -5.75 16.61 0.36
N ASP A 177 -6.78 17.08 -0.33
CA ASP A 177 -7.71 18.12 0.17
C ASP A 177 -8.47 17.60 1.42
N LEU A 178 -8.72 16.30 1.52
CA LEU A 178 -9.31 15.64 2.68
C LEU A 178 -8.28 15.29 3.78
N SER A 179 -6.99 15.57 3.55
CA SER A 179 -5.88 15.17 4.42
C SER A 179 -5.71 13.65 4.54
N VAL A 180 -6.04 12.91 3.49
CA VAL A 180 -5.84 11.47 3.37
C VAL A 180 -4.59 11.20 2.53
N ALA A 181 -3.61 10.49 3.07
CA ALA A 181 -2.41 10.11 2.33
C ALA A 181 -2.74 9.08 1.24
N VAL A 182 -2.09 9.20 0.09
CA VAL A 182 -2.24 8.23 -1.00
C VAL A 182 -1.11 7.21 -0.95
N GLN A 183 -1.48 5.93 -1.03
CA GLN A 183 -0.54 4.82 -1.20
C GLN A 183 -0.84 4.13 -2.53
N SER A 184 0.22 3.84 -3.30
CA SER A 184 0.10 3.22 -4.63
C SER A 184 0.20 1.70 -4.52
N TRP A 185 -0.85 0.98 -4.90
CA TRP A 185 -0.68 -0.41 -5.31
C TRP A 185 -0.43 -0.48 -6.83
N ALA A 186 0.17 -1.58 -7.29
CA ALA A 186 0.62 -1.79 -8.67
C ALA A 186 1.47 -0.64 -9.23
N SER A 187 2.39 -0.05 -8.43
CA SER A 187 3.25 1.05 -8.87
C SER A 187 3.98 0.76 -10.19
N PHE A 188 4.24 -0.51 -10.48
CA PHE A 188 4.86 -1.00 -11.72
C PHE A 188 3.84 -1.59 -12.71
N ALA A 189 2.53 -1.30 -12.57
CA ALA A 189 1.48 -1.89 -13.42
C ALA A 189 1.59 -3.43 -13.54
N GLU A 190 2.16 -4.11 -12.53
CA GLU A 190 2.50 -5.55 -12.55
C GLU A 190 3.31 -5.99 -13.78
N GLY A 191 4.09 -5.09 -14.38
CA GLY A 191 4.89 -5.34 -15.58
C GLY A 191 4.12 -5.26 -16.89
N GLN A 192 2.82 -4.94 -16.84
CA GLN A 192 1.97 -4.84 -18.03
C GLN A 192 2.42 -3.71 -18.98
N ASN A 193 2.01 -3.80 -20.23
CA ASN A 193 2.25 -2.81 -21.28
C ASN A 193 3.74 -2.46 -21.47
N GLY A 194 4.63 -3.40 -21.11
CA GLY A 194 6.07 -3.22 -21.27
C GLY A 194 6.66 -2.08 -20.42
N ILE A 195 6.09 -1.77 -19.26
CA ILE A 195 6.44 -0.61 -18.43
C ILE A 195 7.94 -0.50 -18.16
N PHE A 196 8.63 -1.62 -17.93
CA PHE A 196 10.09 -1.65 -17.69
C PHE A 196 10.93 -1.44 -18.96
N LYS A 197 10.30 -1.47 -20.15
CA LYS A 197 10.94 -1.22 -21.45
C LYS A 197 10.39 0.04 -22.12
N ASN A 198 9.54 0.81 -21.43
CA ASN A 198 8.98 2.05 -21.95
C ASN A 198 10.11 3.03 -22.28
N GLU A 199 10.08 3.60 -23.49
CA GLU A 199 11.16 4.44 -24.02
C GLU A 199 11.34 5.72 -23.20
N ILE A 200 10.25 6.39 -22.80
CA ILE A 200 10.29 7.61 -21.99
C ILE A 200 10.95 7.33 -20.64
N LEU A 201 10.48 6.29 -19.93
CA LEU A 201 11.04 5.91 -18.64
C LEU A 201 12.51 5.47 -18.75
N SER A 202 12.87 4.77 -19.83
CA SER A 202 14.23 4.32 -20.09
C SER A 202 15.17 5.49 -20.39
N GLN A 203 14.72 6.50 -21.18
CA GLN A 203 15.51 7.69 -21.48
C GLN A 203 15.75 8.54 -20.23
N ILE A 204 14.70 8.72 -19.40
CA ILE A 204 14.83 9.41 -18.11
C ILE A 204 15.81 8.64 -17.21
N GLY A 205 15.66 7.31 -17.11
CA GLY A 205 16.57 6.47 -16.31
C GLY A 205 18.03 6.62 -16.73
N LYS A 206 18.34 6.58 -18.03
CA LYS A 206 19.69 6.78 -18.56
C LYS A 206 20.30 8.10 -18.13
N LYS A 207 19.53 9.18 -18.07
CA LYS A 207 19.99 10.50 -17.64
C LYS A 207 20.54 10.51 -16.21
N TYR A 208 19.98 9.66 -15.33
CA TYR A 208 20.35 9.58 -13.92
C TYR A 208 21.12 8.32 -13.55
N GLY A 209 21.46 7.45 -14.51
CA GLY A 209 22.04 6.14 -14.22
C GLY A 209 21.09 5.21 -13.44
N LYS A 210 19.78 5.31 -13.69
CA LYS A 210 18.72 4.58 -12.99
C LYS A 210 17.90 3.72 -13.94
N THR A 211 17.26 2.70 -13.39
CA THR A 211 16.32 1.86 -14.15
C THR A 211 14.93 2.52 -14.25
N PRO A 212 14.08 2.10 -15.21
CA PRO A 212 12.69 2.54 -15.26
C PRO A 212 11.93 2.31 -13.95
N ALA A 213 12.19 1.22 -13.23
CA ALA A 213 11.58 0.94 -11.94
C ALA A 213 11.95 2.03 -10.91
N GLN A 214 13.22 2.41 -10.82
CA GLN A 214 13.66 3.49 -9.94
C GLN A 214 13.06 4.85 -10.33
N VAL A 215 12.94 5.14 -11.63
CA VAL A 215 12.26 6.36 -12.12
C VAL A 215 10.81 6.42 -11.68
N ILE A 216 10.07 5.31 -11.82
CA ILE A 216 8.66 5.22 -11.41
C ILE A 216 8.52 5.46 -9.90
N LEU A 217 9.31 4.77 -9.08
CA LEU A 217 9.24 4.93 -7.63
C LEU A 217 9.59 6.36 -7.21
N ARG A 218 10.64 6.94 -7.80
CA ARG A 218 11.03 8.32 -7.52
C ARG A 218 9.93 9.32 -7.91
N TRP A 219 9.32 9.14 -9.07
CA TRP A 219 8.21 9.96 -9.53
C TRP A 219 7.02 9.93 -8.57
N LEU A 220 6.64 8.74 -8.07
CA LEU A 220 5.57 8.60 -7.09
C LEU A 220 5.93 9.27 -5.76
N ILE A 221 7.16 9.03 -5.26
CA ILE A 221 7.65 9.61 -4.01
C ILE A 221 7.66 11.15 -4.08
N GLU A 222 8.08 11.73 -5.21
CA GLU A 222 8.07 13.19 -5.40
C GLU A 222 6.66 13.80 -5.51
N ARG A 223 5.65 12.97 -5.76
CA ARG A 223 4.24 13.31 -5.64
C ARG A 223 3.69 13.12 -4.23
N ASN A 224 4.55 12.80 -3.24
CA ASN A 224 4.16 12.42 -1.87
C ASN A 224 3.24 11.20 -1.82
N VAL A 225 3.43 10.24 -2.73
CA VAL A 225 2.70 8.96 -2.77
C VAL A 225 3.55 7.91 -2.08
N ILE A 226 2.97 7.18 -1.14
CA ILE A 226 3.59 6.04 -0.47
C ILE A 226 3.62 4.87 -1.45
N VAL A 227 4.77 4.20 -1.58
CA VAL A 227 4.94 3.12 -2.55
C VAL A 227 5.33 1.81 -1.88
N ILE A 228 4.79 0.70 -2.37
CA ILE A 228 4.98 -0.65 -1.83
C ILE A 228 5.35 -1.65 -2.95
N PRO A 229 6.47 -1.43 -3.67
CA PRO A 229 6.88 -2.34 -4.72
C PRO A 229 7.08 -3.75 -4.19
N LYS A 230 6.67 -4.75 -4.99
CA LYS A 230 6.85 -6.17 -4.70
C LYS A 230 7.91 -6.78 -5.62
N THR A 231 8.78 -7.56 -5.05
CA THR A 231 9.71 -8.45 -5.76
C THR A 231 10.16 -9.59 -4.84
N THR A 232 10.54 -10.74 -5.39
CA THR A 232 11.12 -11.87 -4.64
C THR A 232 12.65 -11.93 -4.77
N SER A 233 13.29 -11.01 -5.54
CA SER A 233 14.74 -10.89 -5.71
C SER A 233 15.30 -9.81 -4.79
N ILE A 234 16.29 -10.18 -3.99
CA ILE A 234 16.99 -9.26 -3.08
C ILE A 234 17.75 -8.16 -3.84
N GLU A 235 18.25 -8.45 -5.05
CA GLU A 235 18.90 -7.48 -5.91
C GLU A 235 17.94 -6.38 -6.33
N ARG A 236 16.72 -6.76 -6.75
CA ARG A 236 15.67 -5.81 -7.08
C ARG A 236 15.15 -5.07 -5.85
N MET A 237 15.15 -5.69 -4.65
CA MET A 237 14.84 -4.98 -3.41
C MET A 237 15.84 -3.85 -3.16
N ARG A 238 17.15 -4.11 -3.33
CA ARG A 238 18.21 -3.09 -3.22
C ARG A 238 18.07 -2.01 -4.28
N GLU A 239 17.79 -2.39 -5.53
CA GLU A 239 17.54 -1.45 -6.63
C GLU A 239 16.36 -0.52 -6.31
N ASN A 240 15.20 -1.08 -5.93
CA ASN A 240 14.01 -0.31 -5.56
C ASN A 240 14.24 0.59 -4.34
N PHE A 241 15.13 0.20 -3.43
CA PHE A 241 15.47 0.99 -2.24
C PHE A 241 16.39 2.18 -2.56
N ALA A 242 17.18 2.10 -3.64
CA ALA A 242 18.16 3.11 -4.05
C ALA A 242 17.52 4.20 -4.94
N VAL A 243 16.51 4.92 -4.40
CA VAL A 243 15.72 5.92 -5.12
C VAL A 243 15.76 7.32 -4.49
N PHE A 244 16.58 7.51 -3.46
CA PHE A 244 16.62 8.78 -2.71
C PHE A 244 17.80 9.68 -3.09
N ASP A 245 18.69 9.25 -3.99
CA ASP A 245 19.94 9.90 -4.38
C ASP A 245 19.83 10.71 -5.67
N PHE A 246 18.65 10.85 -6.25
CA PHE A 246 18.39 11.67 -7.45
C PHE A 246 17.02 12.33 -7.36
N ALA A 247 16.76 13.32 -8.22
CA ALA A 247 15.47 13.98 -8.35
C ALA A 247 15.12 14.17 -9.83
N LEU A 248 13.82 14.06 -10.15
CA LEU A 248 13.32 14.25 -11.51
C LEU A 248 13.15 15.74 -11.82
N SER A 249 13.58 16.18 -13.01
CA SER A 249 13.31 17.52 -13.47
C SER A 249 11.83 17.73 -13.80
N ALA A 250 11.42 19.00 -13.95
CA ALA A 250 10.06 19.33 -14.40
C ALA A 250 9.75 18.74 -15.80
N ASP A 251 10.75 18.74 -16.71
CA ASP A 251 10.63 18.15 -18.04
C ASP A 251 10.44 16.63 -17.97
N ASP A 252 11.19 15.93 -17.11
CA ASP A 252 11.00 14.50 -16.90
C ASP A 252 9.58 14.16 -16.40
N LYS A 253 9.08 14.94 -15.43
CA LYS A 253 7.70 14.80 -14.92
C LYS A 253 6.65 15.07 -15.99
N ALA A 254 6.86 16.10 -16.83
CA ALA A 254 5.98 16.41 -17.95
C ALA A 254 5.96 15.26 -18.98
N LYS A 255 7.11 14.63 -19.27
CA LYS A 255 7.19 13.47 -20.14
C LYS A 255 6.47 12.26 -19.54
N ILE A 256 6.63 11.98 -18.24
CA ILE A 256 5.89 10.90 -17.56
C ILE A 256 4.38 11.18 -17.60
N ALA A 257 3.95 12.43 -17.47
CA ALA A 257 2.54 12.81 -17.54
C ALA A 257 1.88 12.41 -18.88
N THR A 258 2.63 12.38 -19.99
CA THR A 258 2.09 11.97 -21.30
C THR A 258 1.78 10.47 -21.39
N LEU A 259 2.21 9.66 -20.44
CA LEU A 259 1.94 8.22 -20.40
C LEU A 259 0.57 7.87 -19.83
N ASP A 260 -0.13 8.84 -19.23
CA ASP A 260 -1.43 8.60 -18.62
C ASP A 260 -2.49 8.22 -19.68
N THR A 261 -3.12 7.09 -19.48
CA THR A 261 -4.23 6.63 -20.33
C THR A 261 -5.58 6.90 -19.67
N ASN A 262 -5.58 7.34 -18.42
CA ASN A 262 -6.76 7.51 -17.58
C ASN A 262 -7.67 6.26 -17.53
N LYS A 263 -7.07 5.07 -17.62
CA LYS A 263 -7.76 3.78 -17.59
C LYS A 263 -7.06 2.82 -16.66
N THR A 264 -7.85 2.11 -15.84
CA THR A 264 -7.34 1.00 -15.04
C THR A 264 -6.80 -0.13 -15.94
N LEU A 265 -5.72 -0.76 -15.50
CA LEU A 265 -5.19 -1.98 -16.11
C LEU A 265 -5.68 -3.25 -15.41
N PHE A 266 -6.44 -3.12 -14.33
CA PHE A 266 -6.83 -4.23 -13.46
C PHE A 266 -8.33 -4.29 -13.26
N ILE A 267 -8.85 -3.64 -12.24
CA ILE A 267 -10.24 -3.73 -11.80
C ILE A 267 -10.85 -2.33 -11.73
N ASP A 268 -11.93 -2.10 -12.49
CA ASP A 268 -12.78 -0.95 -12.23
C ASP A 268 -13.72 -1.27 -11.07
N HIS A 269 -13.50 -0.61 -9.94
CA HIS A 269 -14.33 -0.81 -8.75
C HIS A 269 -15.75 -0.22 -8.87
N ARG A 270 -16.10 0.41 -9.99
CA ARG A 270 -17.47 0.85 -10.31
C ARG A 270 -18.22 -0.15 -11.19
N ASP A 271 -17.51 -1.15 -11.75
CA ASP A 271 -18.15 -2.20 -12.54
C ASP A 271 -18.85 -3.22 -11.62
N PRO A 272 -20.16 -3.47 -11.77
CA PRO A 272 -20.87 -4.49 -10.99
C PRO A 272 -20.24 -5.89 -11.07
N LYS A 273 -19.58 -6.23 -12.18
CA LYS A 273 -18.87 -7.51 -12.34
C LYS A 273 -17.69 -7.62 -11.39
N SER A 274 -17.00 -6.51 -11.13
CA SER A 274 -15.90 -6.45 -10.17
C SER A 274 -16.37 -6.74 -8.74
N VAL A 275 -17.55 -6.23 -8.37
CA VAL A 275 -18.16 -6.52 -7.07
C VAL A 275 -18.40 -8.02 -6.89
N SER A 276 -19.06 -8.65 -7.88
CA SER A 276 -19.38 -10.08 -7.85
C SER A 276 -18.12 -10.95 -7.84
N PHE A 277 -17.12 -10.58 -8.65
CA PHE A 277 -15.83 -11.28 -8.69
C PHE A 277 -15.12 -11.21 -7.33
N LEU A 278 -14.93 -10.01 -6.77
CA LEU A 278 -14.24 -9.84 -5.49
C LEU A 278 -14.99 -10.49 -4.32
N ALA A 279 -16.33 -10.47 -4.34
CA ALA A 279 -17.15 -11.16 -3.35
C ALA A 279 -17.02 -12.68 -3.39
N SER A 280 -16.63 -13.27 -4.52
CA SER A 280 -16.42 -14.72 -4.66
C SER A 280 -15.11 -15.21 -4.04
N ILE A 281 -14.15 -14.30 -3.80
CA ILE A 281 -12.83 -14.63 -3.21
C ILE A 281 -13.02 -14.83 -1.70
N LYS A 282 -12.65 -16.01 -1.23
CA LYS A 282 -12.61 -16.34 0.21
C LYS A 282 -11.23 -16.00 0.76
N ALA A 283 -11.18 -15.29 1.89
CA ALA A 283 -9.95 -14.95 2.61
C ALA A 283 -9.88 -15.63 3.97
#